data_0584947a3c988246702d92eea80ab455
#
_entry.id   0584947a3c988246702d92eea80ab455
#
_cell.length_a   1.000
_cell.length_b   1.000
_cell.length_c   1.000
_cell.angle_alpha   90.00
_cell.angle_beta   90.00
_cell.angle_gamma   90.00
#
_symmetry.space_group_name_H-M   'P 1'
#
loop_
_entity.id
_entity.type
_entity.pdbx_description
1 polymer ?
#
loop_
_entity_poly.entity_id
_entity_poly.type
_entity_poly.pdbx_seq_one_letter_code
_entity_poly.pdbx_strand_id
1 'polypeptide(L)'
;MTKPIEHLYHRAEHSPNAIAIAGPGEPFTYRRLLAAVHALAAALQSLDPELGSRVGICARNTVEHLIAVLATYAAGKVWVPLAPNNGRTDLDRMIGATRPTLFVADESCLDRFTPTGAPLVLGKTTIPPGDMPSVRGLIAEFNGGLPTIIARDEHDAQIIKFSGGSTGAPKPVVQSLRCVSAQIEGILACFELRADDVNLIAAPLTHGASCFVLPILSVGGRHVMLEEPKAPRVLDAIEKYGVTTLYAPPTLIYGMLDDPTVATRNYDSMRHLIYSAAPMRPERIREAQRVFGPVIETAYGQVEAPQIITAMRAQELEHEENLTSIGRQSPVAEVAIMAPTGELLPNGETGEIVVRGPLVMNGYLDRPDLTAQTIVDGWLHTGDLGMMDDRGYVYLRARLRELINTGGFKVFPGDVEAVLAKHPAIAECSVFGAPDEKWGEAVHAAVRLADGAAVSAGELIAFVKAELGSVKAPKTIHFVAELPRNAAGKVSRAAVRGMLVT
;
A
#
# COMPACT_ATOMS: atom_id res chain seq x y z
N MET A 1 10.82 19.49 11.99
CA MET A 1 10.28 18.17 11.58
C MET A 1 11.34 17.12 11.87
N THR A 2 11.01 16.08 12.64
CA THR A 2 11.93 14.97 12.93
C THR A 2 12.18 14.16 11.65
N LYS A 3 13.44 13.91 11.30
CA LYS A 3 13.75 13.09 10.13
C LYS A 3 13.33 11.64 10.35
N PRO A 4 12.90 10.91 9.31
CA PRO A 4 12.35 9.56 9.47
C PRO A 4 13.21 8.63 10.32
N ILE A 5 14.53 8.55 10.08
CA ILE A 5 15.43 7.63 10.80
C ILE A 5 15.67 8.05 12.26
N GLU A 6 15.53 9.34 12.60
CA GLU A 6 15.72 9.86 13.96
C GLU A 6 14.74 9.26 14.95
N HIS A 7 13.55 8.82 14.51
CA HIS A 7 12.60 8.09 15.36
C HIS A 7 13.21 6.80 15.95
N LEU A 8 13.98 6.05 15.15
CA LEU A 8 14.72 4.89 15.66
C LEU A 8 15.83 5.30 16.62
N TYR A 9 16.58 6.37 16.30
CA TYR A 9 17.69 6.84 17.14
C TYR A 9 17.18 7.25 18.52
N HIS A 10 16.16 8.10 18.59
CA HIS A 10 15.56 8.55 19.85
C HIS A 10 15.05 7.36 20.68
N ARG A 11 14.40 6.39 20.03
CA ARG A 11 13.88 5.24 20.79
C ARG A 11 14.99 4.32 21.28
N ALA A 12 16.01 4.08 20.48
CA ALA A 12 17.16 3.27 20.89
C ALA A 12 17.96 3.91 22.05
N GLU A 13 17.99 5.25 22.13
CA GLU A 13 18.56 5.98 23.24
C GLU A 13 17.74 5.82 24.54
N HIS A 14 16.41 6.01 24.45
CA HIS A 14 15.53 6.02 25.62
C HIS A 14 15.13 4.62 26.12
N SER A 15 15.05 3.64 25.24
CA SER A 15 14.61 2.28 25.56
C SER A 15 15.49 1.20 24.89
N PRO A 16 16.83 1.23 25.10
CA PRO A 16 17.78 0.41 24.34
C PRO A 16 17.56 -1.10 24.47
N ASN A 17 17.04 -1.56 25.60
CA ASN A 17 16.83 -2.97 25.90
C ASN A 17 15.43 -3.49 25.56
N ALA A 18 14.48 -2.60 25.18
CA ALA A 18 13.18 -3.01 24.70
C ALA A 18 13.31 -3.80 23.37
N ILE A 19 12.39 -4.72 23.11
CA ILE A 19 12.37 -5.51 21.87
C ILE A 19 11.82 -4.64 20.73
N ALA A 20 12.59 -4.51 19.67
CA ALA A 20 12.17 -3.83 18.42
C ALA A 20 11.67 -4.81 17.36
N ILE A 21 12.27 -6.01 17.28
CA ILE A 21 11.83 -7.08 16.36
C ILE A 21 11.73 -8.38 17.13
N ALA A 22 10.57 -9.02 17.07
CA ALA A 22 10.30 -10.34 17.59
C ALA A 22 10.04 -11.34 16.45
N GLY A 23 10.12 -12.64 16.71
CA GLY A 23 9.83 -13.67 15.72
C GLY A 23 10.52 -14.99 16.01
N PRO A 24 10.58 -15.91 15.03
CA PRO A 24 11.29 -17.16 15.16
C PRO A 24 12.81 -16.89 15.13
N GLY A 25 13.45 -16.82 16.26
CA GLY A 25 14.88 -16.55 16.38
C GLY A 25 15.15 -15.64 17.56
N GLU A 26 16.41 -15.21 17.67
CA GLU A 26 16.81 -14.30 18.72
C GLU A 26 16.23 -12.91 18.48
N PRO A 27 15.48 -12.33 19.42
CA PRO A 27 14.86 -11.02 19.24
C PRO A 27 15.93 -9.92 19.13
N PHE A 28 15.61 -8.88 18.34
CA PHE A 28 16.41 -7.68 18.29
C PHE A 28 15.89 -6.66 19.30
N THR A 29 16.74 -6.23 20.22
CA THR A 29 16.48 -5.04 21.03
C THR A 29 16.68 -3.78 20.15
N TYR A 30 16.17 -2.63 20.59
CA TYR A 30 16.39 -1.36 19.90
C TYR A 30 17.89 -1.04 19.75
N ARG A 31 18.70 -1.32 20.79
CA ARG A 31 20.17 -1.20 20.73
C ARG A 31 20.78 -2.06 19.64
N ARG A 32 20.39 -3.35 19.60
CA ARG A 32 20.91 -4.29 18.60
C ARG A 32 20.46 -3.94 17.18
N LEU A 33 19.20 -3.49 17.02
CA LEU A 33 18.68 -3.01 15.74
C LEU A 33 19.46 -1.79 15.27
N LEU A 34 19.66 -0.78 16.13
CA LEU A 34 20.39 0.42 15.78
C LEU A 34 21.86 0.11 15.40
N ALA A 35 22.53 -0.76 16.16
CA ALA A 35 23.90 -1.19 15.84
C ALA A 35 23.97 -1.87 14.47
N ALA A 36 23.02 -2.75 14.13
CA ALA A 36 22.96 -3.39 12.82
C ALA A 36 22.67 -2.39 11.69
N VAL A 37 21.76 -1.43 11.93
CA VAL A 37 21.44 -0.35 10.98
C VAL A 37 22.64 0.54 10.73
N HIS A 38 23.38 0.94 11.75
CA HIS A 38 24.58 1.75 11.62
C HIS A 38 25.71 1.03 10.87
N ALA A 39 25.98 -0.22 11.25
CA ALA A 39 27.00 -1.04 10.59
C ALA A 39 26.70 -1.21 9.09
N LEU A 40 25.46 -1.57 8.75
CA LEU A 40 25.08 -1.71 7.35
C LEU A 40 25.06 -0.35 6.62
N ALA A 41 24.66 0.74 7.27
CA ALA A 41 24.69 2.07 6.68
C ALA A 41 26.14 2.52 6.34
N ALA A 42 27.10 2.28 7.24
CA ALA A 42 28.51 2.53 6.98
C ALA A 42 29.04 1.67 5.81
N ALA A 43 28.63 0.40 5.75
CA ALA A 43 28.96 -0.48 4.63
C ALA A 43 28.38 0.04 3.29
N LEU A 44 27.11 0.47 3.28
CA LEU A 44 26.48 1.04 2.08
C LEU A 44 27.17 2.33 1.61
N GLN A 45 27.65 3.17 2.53
CA GLN A 45 28.43 4.36 2.20
C GLN A 45 29.81 4.00 1.66
N SER A 46 30.43 2.92 2.15
CA SER A 46 31.74 2.42 1.64
C SER A 46 31.61 1.81 0.25
N LEU A 47 30.55 1.04 -0.01
CA LEU A 47 30.27 0.42 -1.32
C LEU A 47 29.90 1.44 -2.39
N ASP A 48 29.24 2.53 -1.98
CA ASP A 48 28.80 3.62 -2.86
C ASP A 48 28.87 4.94 -2.08
N PRO A 49 29.96 5.72 -2.23
CA PRO A 49 30.17 6.98 -1.51
C PRO A 49 29.31 8.14 -2.05
N GLU A 50 28.59 7.98 -3.15
CA GLU A 50 27.76 9.03 -3.71
C GLU A 50 26.60 9.37 -2.77
N LEU A 51 26.46 10.66 -2.44
CA LEU A 51 25.41 11.17 -1.57
C LEU A 51 24.06 11.18 -2.28
N GLY A 52 23.01 10.71 -1.58
CA GLY A 52 21.66 10.66 -2.16
C GLY A 52 21.50 9.64 -3.29
N SER A 53 22.48 8.76 -3.49
CA SER A 53 22.39 7.67 -4.44
C SER A 53 21.28 6.69 -4.08
N ARG A 54 20.88 5.86 -5.04
CA ARG A 54 19.66 5.04 -4.96
C ARG A 54 19.99 3.59 -4.67
N VAL A 55 19.34 3.03 -3.63
CA VAL A 55 19.46 1.61 -3.27
C VAL A 55 18.18 0.88 -3.68
N GLY A 56 18.31 0.00 -4.67
CA GLY A 56 17.23 -0.91 -5.09
C GLY A 56 17.12 -2.09 -4.11
N ILE A 57 15.98 -2.27 -3.47
CA ILE A 57 15.78 -3.40 -2.55
C ILE A 57 14.70 -4.32 -3.09
N CYS A 58 15.06 -5.58 -3.43
CA CYS A 58 14.17 -6.63 -3.91
C CYS A 58 14.19 -7.82 -2.95
N ALA A 59 13.32 -7.81 -1.95
CA ALA A 59 13.31 -8.82 -0.90
C ALA A 59 11.90 -9.07 -0.36
N ARG A 60 11.69 -10.27 0.21
CA ARG A 60 10.48 -10.60 0.97
C ARG A 60 10.51 -9.91 2.34
N ASN A 61 9.47 -10.08 3.14
CA ASN A 61 9.38 -9.52 4.50
C ASN A 61 10.33 -10.25 5.45
N THR A 62 11.61 -9.91 5.41
CA THR A 62 12.65 -10.45 6.30
C THR A 62 13.20 -9.38 7.23
N VAL A 63 13.87 -9.79 8.30
CA VAL A 63 14.56 -8.86 9.22
C VAL A 63 15.66 -8.10 8.48
N GLU A 64 16.38 -8.78 7.58
CA GLU A 64 17.44 -8.20 6.75
C GLU A 64 16.88 -7.12 5.81
N HIS A 65 15.69 -7.34 5.21
CA HIS A 65 15.01 -6.33 4.41
C HIS A 65 14.69 -5.07 5.24
N LEU A 66 14.12 -5.26 6.43
CA LEU A 66 13.80 -4.14 7.32
C LEU A 66 15.08 -3.36 7.70
N ILE A 67 16.14 -4.06 8.11
CA ILE A 67 17.44 -3.44 8.42
C ILE A 67 18.00 -2.70 7.20
N ALA A 68 17.92 -3.28 5.99
CA ALA A 68 18.41 -2.66 4.77
C ALA A 68 17.66 -1.35 4.43
N VAL A 69 16.35 -1.30 4.62
CA VAL A 69 15.56 -0.06 4.44
C VAL A 69 16.01 1.01 5.45
N LEU A 70 16.10 0.66 6.73
CA LEU A 70 16.52 1.60 7.78
C LEU A 70 17.97 2.06 7.59
N ALA A 71 18.87 1.15 7.19
CA ALA A 71 20.25 1.46 6.86
C ALA A 71 20.38 2.37 5.64
N THR A 72 19.54 2.21 4.63
CA THR A 72 19.46 3.11 3.48
C THR A 72 19.12 4.54 3.93
N TYR A 73 18.18 4.70 4.87
CA TYR A 73 17.85 6.00 5.44
C TYR A 73 19.00 6.58 6.27
N ALA A 74 19.62 5.76 7.13
CA ALA A 74 20.76 6.16 7.96
C ALA A 74 21.99 6.53 7.13
N ALA A 75 22.21 5.88 5.98
CA ALA A 75 23.27 6.19 5.04
C ALA A 75 23.02 7.47 4.22
N GLY A 76 21.88 8.14 4.39
CA GLY A 76 21.51 9.30 3.59
C GLY A 76 21.20 8.97 2.13
N LYS A 77 20.87 7.73 1.84
CA LYS A 77 20.54 7.23 0.49
C LYS A 77 19.03 7.17 0.24
N VAL A 78 18.65 6.96 -1.01
CA VAL A 78 17.25 6.91 -1.45
C VAL A 78 16.83 5.46 -1.65
N TRP A 79 15.78 5.06 -0.95
CA TRP A 79 15.23 3.72 -1.12
C TRP A 79 14.37 3.60 -2.39
N VAL A 80 14.64 2.57 -3.21
CA VAL A 80 13.83 2.16 -4.36
C VAL A 80 13.26 0.77 -4.08
N PRO A 81 12.00 0.65 -3.63
CA PRO A 81 11.35 -0.64 -3.40
C PRO A 81 11.07 -1.35 -4.72
N LEU A 82 11.60 -2.57 -4.87
CA LEU A 82 11.39 -3.47 -5.99
C LEU A 82 10.60 -4.68 -5.50
N ALA A 83 9.30 -4.77 -5.84
CA ALA A 83 8.47 -5.83 -5.32
C ALA A 83 8.81 -7.20 -5.97
N PRO A 84 9.12 -8.25 -5.19
CA PRO A 84 9.45 -9.58 -5.74
C PRO A 84 8.34 -10.21 -6.60
N ASN A 85 7.09 -9.77 -6.40
CA ASN A 85 5.94 -10.27 -7.14
C ASN A 85 5.72 -9.57 -8.49
N ASN A 86 6.50 -8.53 -8.81
CA ASN A 86 6.46 -7.91 -10.12
C ASN A 86 7.07 -8.84 -11.17
N GLY A 87 6.55 -8.79 -12.39
CA GLY A 87 7.17 -9.46 -13.54
C GLY A 87 8.56 -8.88 -13.85
N ARG A 88 9.44 -9.70 -14.45
CA ARG A 88 10.80 -9.28 -14.83
C ARG A 88 10.81 -7.99 -15.66
N THR A 89 9.96 -7.89 -16.65
CA THR A 89 9.85 -6.72 -17.53
C THR A 89 9.53 -5.44 -16.75
N ASP A 90 8.67 -5.52 -15.73
CA ASP A 90 8.33 -4.37 -14.90
C ASP A 90 9.49 -4.00 -13.97
N LEU A 91 10.17 -4.99 -13.38
CA LEU A 91 11.36 -4.75 -12.56
C LEU A 91 12.49 -4.10 -13.38
N ASP A 92 12.77 -4.60 -14.59
CA ASP A 92 13.78 -4.03 -15.48
C ASP A 92 13.43 -2.59 -15.88
N ARG A 93 12.13 -2.28 -16.14
CA ARG A 93 11.66 -0.91 -16.39
C ARG A 93 11.82 -0.01 -15.16
N MET A 94 11.48 -0.51 -13.96
CA MET A 94 11.64 0.24 -12.71
C MET A 94 13.12 0.55 -12.43
N ILE A 95 14.01 -0.43 -12.62
CA ILE A 95 15.45 -0.27 -12.49
C ILE A 95 15.98 0.73 -13.52
N GLY A 96 15.60 0.60 -14.79
CA GLY A 96 16.00 1.51 -15.85
C GLY A 96 15.56 2.97 -15.60
N ALA A 97 14.35 3.16 -15.06
CA ALA A 97 13.83 4.49 -14.73
C ALA A 97 14.50 5.11 -13.49
N THR A 98 14.83 4.31 -12.48
CA THR A 98 15.38 4.81 -11.21
C THR A 98 16.90 4.72 -11.12
N ARG A 99 17.54 3.90 -11.95
CA ARG A 99 18.99 3.73 -12.04
C ARG A 99 19.66 3.58 -10.65
N PRO A 100 19.31 2.55 -9.86
CA PRO A 100 19.96 2.32 -8.56
C PRO A 100 21.45 2.04 -8.76
N THR A 101 22.26 2.60 -7.89
CA THR A 101 23.73 2.42 -7.89
C THR A 101 24.17 1.30 -6.98
N LEU A 102 23.23 0.75 -6.16
CA LEU A 102 23.45 -0.38 -5.28
C LEU A 102 22.17 -1.20 -5.17
N PHE A 103 22.31 -2.52 -5.04
CA PHE A 103 21.18 -3.43 -4.84
C PHE A 103 21.32 -4.23 -3.55
N VAL A 104 20.17 -4.46 -2.89
CA VAL A 104 20.01 -5.48 -1.85
C VAL A 104 18.91 -6.43 -2.33
N ALA A 105 19.21 -7.72 -2.44
CA ALA A 105 18.22 -8.69 -2.93
C ALA A 105 18.27 -10.01 -2.17
N ASP A 106 17.10 -10.59 -1.93
CA ASP A 106 17.04 -11.98 -1.48
C ASP A 106 17.47 -12.92 -2.63
N GLU A 107 18.10 -14.04 -2.30
CA GLU A 107 18.51 -15.05 -3.29
C GLU A 107 17.34 -15.49 -4.19
N SER A 108 16.16 -15.63 -3.60
CA SER A 108 14.92 -15.99 -4.32
C SER A 108 14.44 -14.94 -5.32
N CYS A 109 15.08 -13.78 -5.37
CA CYS A 109 14.75 -12.67 -6.27
C CYS A 109 15.81 -12.45 -7.37
N LEU A 110 16.95 -13.15 -7.33
CA LEU A 110 18.08 -12.90 -8.24
C LEU A 110 17.77 -13.21 -9.71
N ASP A 111 16.87 -14.14 -9.97
CA ASP A 111 16.40 -14.47 -11.32
C ASP A 111 15.34 -13.49 -11.86
N ARG A 112 14.85 -12.57 -11.02
CA ARG A 112 13.75 -11.66 -11.34
C ARG A 112 14.18 -10.39 -12.07
N PHE A 113 15.44 -9.97 -11.94
CA PHE A 113 15.96 -8.76 -12.57
C PHE A 113 17.45 -8.90 -12.88
N THR A 114 17.97 -7.98 -13.74
CA THR A 114 19.39 -7.93 -14.06
C THR A 114 20.02 -6.73 -13.33
N PRO A 115 20.91 -6.97 -12.33
CA PRO A 115 21.69 -5.89 -11.74
C PRO A 115 22.59 -5.26 -12.81
N THR A 116 22.43 -3.98 -13.08
CA THR A 116 23.15 -3.26 -14.14
C THR A 116 24.54 -2.81 -13.67
N GLY A 117 25.46 -3.75 -13.40
CA GLY A 117 26.85 -3.45 -13.03
C GLY A 117 27.05 -2.79 -11.65
N ALA A 118 25.98 -2.58 -10.89
CA ALA A 118 26.03 -2.04 -9.53
C ALA A 118 26.35 -3.14 -8.50
N PRO A 119 27.01 -2.81 -7.37
CA PRO A 119 27.23 -3.74 -6.28
C PRO A 119 25.93 -4.40 -5.81
N LEU A 120 25.96 -5.73 -5.66
CA LEU A 120 24.84 -6.52 -5.19
C LEU A 120 25.15 -7.10 -3.81
N VAL A 121 24.25 -6.84 -2.85
CA VAL A 121 24.31 -7.39 -1.50
C VAL A 121 23.17 -8.39 -1.31
N LEU A 122 23.48 -9.61 -0.85
CA LEU A 122 22.47 -10.63 -0.62
C LEU A 122 21.73 -10.41 0.70
N GLY A 123 20.38 -10.38 0.63
CA GLY A 123 19.53 -10.08 1.77
C GLY A 123 19.58 -11.16 2.85
N LYS A 124 19.18 -12.39 2.52
CA LYS A 124 18.88 -13.44 3.51
C LYS A 124 19.94 -14.52 3.68
N THR A 125 20.87 -14.65 2.78
CA THR A 125 21.81 -15.77 2.81
C THR A 125 22.81 -15.72 3.99
N THR A 126 23.10 -16.86 4.56
CA THR A 126 24.16 -17.02 5.58
C THR A 126 25.50 -17.38 4.98
N ILE A 127 25.49 -17.96 3.78
CA ILE A 127 26.70 -18.36 3.03
C ILE A 127 26.48 -17.87 1.59
N PRO A 128 27.03 -16.68 1.23
CA PRO A 128 26.91 -16.16 -0.12
C PRO A 128 27.59 -17.09 -1.13
N PRO A 129 27.04 -17.27 -2.33
CA PRO A 129 27.76 -17.94 -3.40
C PRO A 129 28.95 -17.07 -3.87
N GLY A 130 30.16 -17.60 -3.79
CA GLY A 130 31.38 -16.87 -4.14
C GLY A 130 31.68 -15.72 -3.18
N ASP A 131 32.21 -14.62 -3.72
CA ASP A 131 32.65 -13.42 -2.97
C ASP A 131 31.55 -12.36 -2.82
N MET A 132 30.29 -12.68 -3.06
CA MET A 132 29.21 -11.69 -2.91
C MET A 132 28.96 -11.32 -1.45
N PRO A 133 28.93 -10.03 -1.09
CA PRO A 133 28.62 -9.61 0.27
C PRO A 133 27.16 -9.92 0.64
N SER A 134 26.90 -10.21 1.91
CA SER A 134 25.54 -10.35 2.44
C SER A 134 25.25 -9.29 3.50
N VAL A 135 23.98 -8.99 3.73
CA VAL A 135 23.56 -8.05 4.80
C VAL A 135 24.16 -8.46 6.13
N ARG A 136 24.11 -9.74 6.51
CA ARG A 136 24.68 -10.23 7.77
C ARG A 136 26.21 -10.16 7.79
N GLY A 137 26.85 -10.47 6.66
CA GLY A 137 28.31 -10.37 6.51
C GLY A 137 28.80 -8.93 6.68
N LEU A 138 28.15 -7.98 6.00
CA LEU A 138 28.49 -6.56 6.12
C LEU A 138 28.21 -6.01 7.53
N ILE A 139 27.12 -6.42 8.20
CA ILE A 139 26.89 -6.03 9.59
C ILE A 139 28.00 -6.54 10.51
N ALA A 140 28.49 -7.76 10.29
CA ALA A 140 29.60 -8.31 11.08
C ALA A 140 30.92 -7.63 10.78
N GLU A 141 31.23 -7.37 9.50
CA GLU A 141 32.46 -6.70 9.05
C GLU A 141 32.56 -5.26 9.57
N PHE A 142 31.45 -4.52 9.49
CA PHE A 142 31.38 -3.12 9.93
C PHE A 142 30.88 -2.98 11.38
N ASN A 143 30.96 -4.03 12.19
CA ASN A 143 30.48 -4.02 13.57
C ASN A 143 31.10 -2.88 14.39
N GLY A 144 30.28 -2.05 15.02
CA GLY A 144 30.68 -0.84 15.72
C GLY A 144 30.92 0.37 14.82
N GLY A 145 30.86 0.20 13.49
CA GLY A 145 30.93 1.30 12.53
C GLY A 145 29.74 2.24 12.63
N LEU A 146 30.00 3.53 12.45
CA LEU A 146 28.97 4.55 12.39
C LEU A 146 28.93 5.16 10.98
N PRO A 147 27.73 5.39 10.42
CA PRO A 147 27.64 6.09 9.14
C PRO A 147 28.05 7.56 9.31
N THR A 148 28.62 8.14 8.27
CA THR A 148 28.81 9.58 8.19
C THR A 148 27.44 10.25 8.14
N ILE A 149 27.22 11.21 9.04
CA ILE A 149 25.97 11.98 9.07
C ILE A 149 25.96 12.95 7.89
N ILE A 150 24.93 12.83 7.05
CA ILE A 150 24.77 13.65 5.86
C ILE A 150 23.68 14.69 6.14
N ALA A 151 24.03 15.98 5.94
CA ALA A 151 23.04 17.04 5.96
C ALA A 151 22.11 16.87 4.75
N ARG A 152 20.80 16.83 5.02
CA ARG A 152 19.77 16.65 4.00
C ARG A 152 18.66 17.67 4.19
N ASP A 153 18.22 18.24 3.07
CA ASP A 153 17.07 19.14 3.02
C ASP A 153 15.76 18.36 3.13
N GLU A 154 14.69 18.98 3.61
CA GLU A 154 13.38 18.35 3.73
C GLU A 154 12.76 17.96 2.38
N HIS A 155 13.20 18.58 1.30
CA HIS A 155 12.78 18.28 -0.07
C HIS A 155 13.65 17.21 -0.75
N ASP A 156 14.74 16.77 -0.14
CA ASP A 156 15.54 15.68 -0.68
C ASP A 156 14.73 14.38 -0.78
N ALA A 157 14.93 13.63 -1.86
CA ALA A 157 14.26 12.36 -2.08
C ALA A 157 14.62 11.35 -0.99
N GLN A 158 13.65 10.75 -0.32
CA GLN A 158 13.85 9.67 0.65
C GLN A 158 13.48 8.31 0.06
N ILE A 159 12.40 8.28 -0.71
CA ILE A 159 11.90 7.05 -1.35
C ILE A 159 11.50 7.38 -2.79
N ILE A 160 11.74 6.45 -3.72
CA ILE A 160 11.15 6.50 -5.06
C ILE A 160 10.29 5.24 -5.21
N LYS A 161 8.99 5.38 -4.99
CA LYS A 161 7.98 4.31 -5.18
C LYS A 161 7.32 4.42 -6.54
N PHE A 162 6.70 3.34 -6.99
CA PHE A 162 6.02 3.32 -8.27
C PHE A 162 4.51 3.27 -8.09
N SER A 163 3.80 4.19 -8.74
CA SER A 163 2.35 4.12 -8.86
C SER A 163 1.95 3.32 -10.10
N GLY A 164 0.82 2.61 -10.00
CA GLY A 164 0.24 1.87 -11.12
C GLY A 164 -0.27 2.84 -12.19
N GLY A 165 0.48 3.03 -13.26
CA GLY A 165 0.06 3.88 -14.38
C GLY A 165 -1.16 3.33 -15.10
N SER A 166 -2.07 4.23 -15.55
CA SER A 166 -3.21 3.87 -16.41
C SER A 166 -2.78 3.45 -17.82
N THR A 167 -1.58 3.86 -18.22
CA THR A 167 -0.95 3.53 -19.49
C THR A 167 -0.15 2.24 -19.47
N GLY A 168 -0.23 1.46 -18.38
CA GLY A 168 0.45 0.18 -18.20
C GLY A 168 1.89 0.29 -17.69
N ALA A 169 2.56 1.43 -17.79
CA ALA A 169 3.94 1.60 -17.29
C ALA A 169 3.94 2.18 -15.86
N PRO A 170 4.70 1.60 -14.92
CA PRO A 170 4.87 2.15 -13.58
C PRO A 170 5.51 3.55 -13.62
N LYS A 171 4.96 4.51 -12.87
CA LYS A 171 5.47 5.88 -12.77
C LYS A 171 6.29 6.04 -11.49
N PRO A 172 7.56 6.46 -11.56
CA PRO A 172 8.39 6.66 -10.38
C PRO A 172 8.02 7.97 -9.66
N VAL A 173 7.49 7.85 -8.45
CA VAL A 173 7.04 8.93 -7.56
C VAL A 173 8.12 9.24 -6.55
N VAL A 174 8.54 10.50 -6.46
CA VAL A 174 9.56 10.95 -5.50
C VAL A 174 8.89 11.43 -4.22
N GLN A 175 9.06 10.67 -3.14
CA GLN A 175 8.64 11.03 -1.78
C GLN A 175 9.86 11.60 -1.04
N SER A 176 9.77 12.86 -0.63
CA SER A 176 10.85 13.54 0.10
C SER A 176 10.89 13.18 1.59
N LEU A 177 11.93 13.65 2.27
CA LEU A 177 12.00 13.60 3.74
C LEU A 177 10.76 14.22 4.38
N ARG A 178 10.33 15.40 3.91
CA ARG A 178 9.09 16.08 4.35
C ARG A 178 7.87 15.17 4.20
N CYS A 179 7.70 14.57 3.03
CA CYS A 179 6.56 13.69 2.73
C CYS A 179 6.53 12.46 3.65
N VAL A 180 7.68 11.81 3.86
CA VAL A 180 7.77 10.61 4.72
C VAL A 180 7.61 10.98 6.20
N SER A 181 8.15 12.12 6.65
CA SER A 181 7.94 12.60 8.03
C SER A 181 6.47 12.94 8.28
N ALA A 182 5.82 13.64 7.35
CA ALA A 182 4.39 13.94 7.44
C ALA A 182 3.54 12.66 7.50
N GLN A 183 3.90 11.64 6.71
CA GLN A 183 3.24 10.34 6.77
C GLN A 183 3.36 9.68 8.15
N ILE A 184 4.55 9.73 8.78
CA ILE A 184 4.76 9.20 10.14
C ILE A 184 3.89 9.96 11.15
N GLU A 185 3.95 11.29 11.12
CA GLU A 185 3.16 12.17 12.01
C GLU A 185 1.65 11.94 11.82
N GLY A 186 1.19 11.83 10.57
CA GLY A 186 -0.22 11.57 10.26
C GLY A 186 -0.71 10.23 10.81
N ILE A 187 0.09 9.15 10.68
CA ILE A 187 -0.26 7.84 11.22
C ILE A 187 -0.31 7.89 12.75
N LEU A 188 0.66 8.53 13.40
CA LEU A 188 0.68 8.68 14.85
C LEU A 188 -0.51 9.50 15.38
N ALA A 189 -0.96 10.49 14.62
CA ALA A 189 -2.10 11.32 14.99
C ALA A 189 -3.46 10.61 14.76
N CYS A 190 -3.56 9.78 13.71
CA CYS A 190 -4.81 9.11 13.36
C CYS A 190 -5.05 7.83 14.17
N PHE A 191 -3.99 7.09 14.53
CA PHE A 191 -4.09 5.82 15.24
C PHE A 191 -3.41 5.92 16.61
N GLU A 192 -4.02 5.35 17.64
CA GLU A 192 -3.53 5.39 19.02
C GLU A 192 -2.43 4.35 19.29
N LEU A 193 -1.34 4.43 18.53
CA LEU A 193 -0.22 3.51 18.66
C LEU A 193 0.51 3.68 20.02
N ARG A 194 0.97 2.56 20.61
CA ARG A 194 1.51 2.51 21.97
C ARG A 194 2.83 1.71 22.02
N ALA A 195 3.56 1.88 23.13
CA ALA A 195 4.84 1.20 23.34
C ALA A 195 4.73 -0.34 23.48
N ASP A 196 3.57 -0.85 23.81
CA ASP A 196 3.29 -2.28 23.91
C ASP A 196 2.72 -2.86 22.60
N ASP A 197 2.66 -2.09 21.51
CA ASP A 197 2.18 -2.59 20.24
C ASP A 197 3.11 -3.64 19.63
N VAL A 198 2.47 -4.68 19.11
CA VAL A 198 3.06 -5.75 18.33
C VAL A 198 2.52 -5.68 16.92
N ASN A 199 3.28 -5.10 16.02
CA ASN A 199 2.87 -4.95 14.62
C ASN A 199 3.31 -6.14 13.78
N LEU A 200 2.35 -6.85 13.18
CA LEU A 200 2.63 -7.92 12.23
C LEU A 200 2.82 -7.35 10.82
N ILE A 201 4.02 -7.48 10.28
CA ILE A 201 4.33 -7.13 8.89
C ILE A 201 4.01 -8.33 8.00
N ALA A 202 2.76 -8.42 7.57
CA ALA A 202 2.25 -9.45 6.65
C ALA A 202 2.18 -8.93 5.20
N ALA A 203 1.59 -7.76 4.98
CA ALA A 203 1.63 -7.13 3.65
C ALA A 203 3.07 -6.76 3.23
N PRO A 204 3.38 -6.72 1.91
CA PRO A 204 4.75 -6.46 1.46
C PRO A 204 5.32 -5.12 1.95
N LEU A 205 6.54 -5.14 2.51
CA LEU A 205 7.28 -3.94 2.91
C LEU A 205 7.48 -2.95 1.74
N THR A 206 7.57 -3.44 0.53
CA THR A 206 7.68 -2.62 -0.68
C THR A 206 6.45 -1.74 -0.95
N HIS A 207 5.34 -1.98 -0.24
CA HIS A 207 4.05 -1.28 -0.38
C HIS A 207 3.63 -0.57 0.92
N GLY A 208 2.35 -0.64 1.28
CA GLY A 208 1.78 0.08 2.41
C GLY A 208 2.29 -0.32 3.79
N ALA A 209 2.72 -1.58 3.98
CA ALA A 209 3.21 -2.04 5.28
C ALA A 209 4.45 -1.26 5.78
N SER A 210 5.31 -0.78 4.86
CA SER A 210 6.47 0.04 5.24
C SER A 210 6.08 1.36 5.91
N CYS A 211 4.87 1.85 5.65
CA CYS A 211 4.39 3.11 6.24
C CYS A 211 4.23 3.03 7.76
N PHE A 212 4.00 1.83 8.30
CA PHE A 212 3.83 1.58 9.73
C PHE A 212 5.12 1.23 10.48
N VAL A 213 6.25 1.05 9.77
CA VAL A 213 7.53 0.67 10.40
C VAL A 213 7.99 1.72 11.40
N LEU A 214 8.24 2.94 10.94
CA LEU A 214 8.76 3.99 11.80
C LEU A 214 7.73 4.51 12.83
N PRO A 215 6.43 4.64 12.53
CA PRO A 215 5.43 4.96 13.56
C PRO A 215 5.45 3.99 14.75
N ILE A 216 5.46 2.69 14.51
CA ILE A 216 5.52 1.68 15.57
C ILE A 216 6.85 1.76 16.34
N LEU A 217 7.98 1.89 15.64
CA LEU A 217 9.28 2.04 16.32
C LEU A 217 9.35 3.34 17.13
N SER A 218 8.75 4.43 16.68
CA SER A 218 8.78 5.72 17.39
C SER A 218 8.08 5.68 18.74
N VAL A 219 6.99 4.94 18.86
CA VAL A 219 6.27 4.77 20.12
C VAL A 219 6.91 3.72 21.05
N GLY A 220 7.83 2.91 20.55
CA GLY A 220 8.49 1.84 21.32
C GLY A 220 7.89 0.45 21.13
N GLY A 221 6.99 0.30 20.18
CA GLY A 221 6.42 -0.97 19.78
C GLY A 221 7.43 -1.89 19.09
N ARG A 222 6.99 -3.09 18.74
CA ARG A 222 7.85 -4.10 18.09
C ARG A 222 7.21 -4.66 16.82
N HIS A 223 8.04 -5.15 15.92
CA HIS A 223 7.61 -5.81 14.69
C HIS A 223 7.76 -7.33 14.78
N VAL A 224 6.84 -8.03 14.14
CA VAL A 224 6.94 -9.45 13.79
C VAL A 224 6.91 -9.55 12.27
N MET A 225 7.91 -10.20 11.68
CA MET A 225 8.03 -10.34 10.23
C MET A 225 7.38 -11.63 9.77
N LEU A 226 6.56 -11.57 8.71
CA LEU A 226 5.96 -12.74 8.08
C LEU A 226 6.28 -12.75 6.59
N GLU A 227 7.14 -13.69 6.17
CA GLU A 227 7.60 -13.79 4.77
C GLU A 227 6.50 -14.22 3.79
N GLU A 228 5.62 -15.12 4.24
CA GLU A 228 4.53 -15.66 3.43
C GLU A 228 3.19 -15.32 4.08
N PRO A 229 2.51 -14.26 3.64
CA PRO A 229 1.27 -13.77 4.25
C PRO A 229 0.04 -14.56 3.81
N LYS A 230 0.07 -15.89 3.97
CA LYS A 230 -1.11 -16.74 3.79
C LYS A 230 -2.02 -16.60 5.00
N ALA A 231 -3.33 -16.55 4.80
CA ALA A 231 -4.31 -16.31 5.86
C ALA A 231 -4.12 -17.22 7.09
N PRO A 232 -3.95 -18.55 6.99
CA PRO A 232 -3.72 -19.40 8.17
C PRO A 232 -2.48 -18.98 8.97
N ARG A 233 -1.38 -18.61 8.28
CA ARG A 233 -0.14 -18.18 8.94
C ARG A 233 -0.26 -16.81 9.62
N VAL A 234 -1.08 -15.91 9.04
CA VAL A 234 -1.38 -14.60 9.66
C VAL A 234 -2.17 -14.83 10.94
N LEU A 235 -3.20 -15.67 10.89
CA LEU A 235 -4.01 -16.04 12.07
C LEU A 235 -3.16 -16.69 13.16
N ASP A 236 -2.27 -17.65 12.79
CA ASP A 236 -1.32 -18.26 13.73
C ASP A 236 -0.40 -17.21 14.37
N ALA A 237 0.09 -16.26 13.59
CA ALA A 237 0.98 -15.22 14.09
C ALA A 237 0.27 -14.26 15.05
N ILE A 238 -1.00 -13.90 14.77
CA ILE A 238 -1.81 -13.04 15.65
C ILE A 238 -1.85 -13.65 17.05
N GLU A 239 -2.28 -14.90 17.15
CA GLU A 239 -2.41 -15.60 18.44
C GLU A 239 -1.05 -15.83 19.09
N LYS A 240 -0.07 -16.35 18.34
CA LYS A 240 1.24 -16.75 18.85
C LYS A 240 2.05 -15.59 19.43
N TYR A 241 2.01 -14.43 18.78
CA TYR A 241 2.84 -13.29 19.16
C TYR A 241 2.07 -12.18 19.89
N GLY A 242 0.76 -12.37 20.12
CA GLY A 242 -0.10 -11.35 20.71
C GLY A 242 -0.10 -10.08 19.87
N VAL A 243 -0.36 -10.23 18.56
CA VAL A 243 -0.37 -9.10 17.61
C VAL A 243 -1.46 -8.12 18.01
N THR A 244 -1.10 -6.85 18.09
CA THR A 244 -2.04 -5.76 18.39
C THR A 244 -2.39 -4.94 17.16
N THR A 245 -1.47 -4.87 16.20
CA THR A 245 -1.57 -4.02 15.02
C THR A 245 -1.28 -4.81 13.76
N LEU A 246 -2.18 -4.75 12.79
CA LEU A 246 -2.04 -5.38 11.48
C LEU A 246 -2.53 -4.43 10.38
N TYR A 247 -1.64 -4.02 9.49
CA TYR A 247 -2.01 -3.42 8.23
C TYR A 247 -2.24 -4.51 7.18
N ALA A 248 -3.41 -4.53 6.56
CA ALA A 248 -3.77 -5.55 5.59
C ALA A 248 -4.62 -5.00 4.42
N PRO A 249 -4.39 -5.44 3.18
CA PRO A 249 -5.33 -5.19 2.09
C PRO A 249 -6.61 -6.01 2.32
N PRO A 250 -7.78 -5.58 1.79
CA PRO A 250 -9.04 -6.30 1.92
C PRO A 250 -8.98 -7.78 1.53
N THR A 251 -8.20 -8.12 0.50
CA THR A 251 -8.03 -9.51 0.05
C THR A 251 -7.43 -10.43 1.11
N LEU A 252 -6.50 -9.93 1.92
CA LEU A 252 -5.93 -10.69 3.03
C LEU A 252 -6.94 -10.84 4.16
N ILE A 253 -7.70 -9.78 4.47
CA ILE A 253 -8.76 -9.84 5.49
C ILE A 253 -9.85 -10.83 5.08
N TYR A 254 -10.28 -10.81 3.82
CA TYR A 254 -11.24 -11.78 3.30
C TYR A 254 -10.72 -13.20 3.40
N GLY A 255 -9.46 -13.43 3.02
CA GLY A 255 -8.83 -14.74 3.19
C GLY A 255 -8.76 -15.21 4.65
N MET A 256 -8.57 -14.29 5.61
CA MET A 256 -8.63 -14.63 7.04
C MET A 256 -10.06 -14.97 7.49
N LEU A 257 -11.07 -14.20 7.03
CA LEU A 257 -12.48 -14.46 7.36
C LEU A 257 -12.99 -15.77 6.77
N ASP A 258 -12.49 -16.15 5.59
CA ASP A 258 -12.87 -17.39 4.91
C ASP A 258 -12.11 -18.63 5.44
N ASP A 259 -11.13 -18.45 6.35
CA ASP A 259 -10.39 -19.56 6.96
C ASP A 259 -11.28 -20.33 7.94
N PRO A 260 -11.41 -21.67 7.82
CA PRO A 260 -12.30 -22.46 8.68
C PRO A 260 -11.93 -22.42 10.17
N THR A 261 -10.70 -22.01 10.51
CA THR A 261 -10.24 -21.92 11.91
C THR A 261 -10.43 -20.54 12.52
N VAL A 262 -10.89 -19.55 11.75
CA VAL A 262 -10.96 -18.15 12.21
C VAL A 262 -11.79 -17.99 13.48
N ALA A 263 -12.93 -18.69 13.59
CA ALA A 263 -13.82 -18.57 14.74
C ALA A 263 -13.31 -19.26 16.02
N THR A 264 -12.24 -20.05 15.94
CA THR A 264 -11.72 -20.83 17.07
C THR A 264 -10.45 -20.25 17.70
N ARG A 265 -9.98 -19.12 17.20
CA ARG A 265 -8.74 -18.47 17.63
C ARG A 265 -9.00 -17.29 18.57
N ASN A 266 -7.96 -16.89 19.30
CA ASN A 266 -8.02 -15.74 20.19
C ASN A 266 -7.46 -14.47 19.51
N TYR A 267 -8.27 -13.40 19.52
CA TYR A 267 -7.93 -12.08 18.97
C TYR A 267 -7.94 -10.98 20.03
N ASP A 268 -8.02 -11.29 21.31
CA ASP A 268 -8.13 -10.32 22.42
C ASP A 268 -6.96 -9.32 22.47
N SER A 269 -5.81 -9.67 21.85
CA SER A 269 -4.67 -8.76 21.74
C SER A 269 -4.86 -7.68 20.67
N MET A 270 -5.73 -7.89 19.66
CA MET A 270 -5.90 -6.97 18.55
C MET A 270 -6.47 -5.62 19.02
N ARG A 271 -5.86 -4.55 18.54
CA ARG A 271 -6.33 -3.16 18.74
C ARG A 271 -6.55 -2.44 17.42
N HIS A 272 -5.75 -2.75 16.43
CA HIS A 272 -5.74 -2.07 15.14
C HIS A 272 -5.67 -3.10 13.99
N LEU A 273 -6.77 -3.29 13.26
CA LEU A 273 -6.79 -3.98 11.97
C LEU A 273 -7.11 -2.94 10.89
N ILE A 274 -6.04 -2.37 10.34
CA ILE A 274 -6.12 -1.23 9.43
C ILE A 274 -6.16 -1.73 8.00
N TYR A 275 -7.29 -1.53 7.31
CA TYR A 275 -7.36 -1.83 5.89
C TYR A 275 -7.15 -0.59 5.03
N SER A 276 -6.57 -0.80 3.85
CA SER A 276 -6.33 0.24 2.86
C SER A 276 -6.14 -0.38 1.47
N ALA A 277 -5.73 0.42 0.48
CA ALA A 277 -5.49 0.05 -0.90
C ALA A 277 -6.73 -0.22 -1.75
N ALA A 278 -7.84 -0.68 -1.17
CA ALA A 278 -9.13 -0.82 -1.84
C ALA A 278 -10.28 -0.68 -0.82
N PRO A 279 -11.49 -0.29 -1.22
CA PRO A 279 -12.65 -0.32 -0.36
C PRO A 279 -12.99 -1.76 0.07
N MET A 280 -13.50 -1.92 1.30
CA MET A 280 -14.14 -3.14 1.77
C MET A 280 -15.66 -3.03 1.62
N ARG A 281 -16.31 -4.17 1.36
CA ARG A 281 -17.79 -4.24 1.35
C ARG A 281 -18.32 -4.11 2.78
N PRO A 282 -19.41 -3.35 3.03
CA PRO A 282 -19.98 -3.16 4.36
C PRO A 282 -20.25 -4.47 5.11
N GLU A 283 -20.76 -5.51 4.41
CA GLU A 283 -21.04 -6.81 4.99
C GLU A 283 -19.78 -7.49 5.52
N ARG A 284 -18.66 -7.36 4.79
CA ARG A 284 -17.36 -7.92 5.20
C ARG A 284 -16.69 -7.11 6.31
N ILE A 285 -16.94 -5.79 6.38
CA ILE A 285 -16.51 -4.97 7.53
C ILE A 285 -17.23 -5.45 8.79
N ARG A 286 -18.57 -5.61 8.74
CA ARG A 286 -19.34 -6.13 9.88
C ARG A 286 -18.94 -7.53 10.29
N GLU A 287 -18.63 -8.39 9.32
CA GLU A 287 -18.13 -9.73 9.60
C GLU A 287 -16.78 -9.68 10.31
N ALA A 288 -15.85 -8.85 9.84
CA ALA A 288 -14.56 -8.63 10.47
C ALA A 288 -14.70 -8.07 11.91
N GLN A 289 -15.63 -7.13 12.13
CA GLN A 289 -15.94 -6.62 13.48
C GLN A 289 -16.48 -7.70 14.42
N ARG A 290 -17.30 -8.62 13.92
CA ARG A 290 -17.81 -9.75 14.73
C ARG A 290 -16.70 -10.75 15.09
N VAL A 291 -15.75 -10.97 14.19
CA VAL A 291 -14.67 -11.96 14.36
C VAL A 291 -13.52 -11.37 15.17
N PHE A 292 -13.02 -10.21 14.80
CA PHE A 292 -11.81 -9.61 15.37
C PHE A 292 -12.11 -8.58 16.48
N GLY A 293 -13.39 -8.24 16.71
CA GLY A 293 -13.81 -7.19 17.62
C GLY A 293 -13.86 -5.80 16.98
N PRO A 294 -14.11 -4.74 17.77
CA PRO A 294 -14.24 -3.34 17.31
C PRO A 294 -12.84 -2.71 17.06
N VAL A 295 -12.05 -3.35 16.20
CA VAL A 295 -10.65 -3.00 15.92
C VAL A 295 -10.41 -2.67 14.45
N ILE A 296 -11.47 -2.67 13.63
CA ILE A 296 -11.38 -2.44 12.19
C ILE A 296 -11.27 -0.94 11.94
N GLU A 297 -10.21 -0.55 11.26
CA GLU A 297 -9.88 0.83 10.93
C GLU A 297 -9.56 0.97 9.44
N THR A 298 -9.65 2.17 8.88
CA THR A 298 -9.29 2.38 7.49
C THR A 298 -8.41 3.61 7.30
N ALA A 299 -7.59 3.55 6.24
CA ALA A 299 -6.81 4.67 5.75
C ALA A 299 -6.88 4.72 4.22
N TYR A 300 -6.96 5.92 3.67
CA TYR A 300 -6.86 6.15 2.24
C TYR A 300 -5.62 6.99 1.94
N GLY A 301 -4.92 6.58 0.90
CA GLY A 301 -3.77 7.29 0.35
C GLY A 301 -3.35 6.69 -0.99
N GLN A 302 -2.45 7.37 -1.63
CA GLN A 302 -1.85 7.00 -2.91
C GLN A 302 -0.32 7.01 -2.78
N VAL A 303 0.40 6.57 -3.81
CA VAL A 303 1.86 6.69 -3.80
C VAL A 303 2.28 8.17 -3.83
N GLU A 304 1.49 8.99 -4.49
CA GLU A 304 1.65 10.44 -4.65
C GLU A 304 1.36 11.25 -3.35
N ALA A 305 0.57 10.68 -2.43
CA ALA A 305 0.34 11.17 -1.06
C ALA A 305 0.15 9.95 -0.15
N PRO A 306 1.25 9.46 0.51
CA PRO A 306 1.31 8.10 1.01
C PRO A 306 0.43 7.85 2.22
N GLN A 307 -0.37 6.79 2.14
CA GLN A 307 -1.07 6.07 3.18
C GLN A 307 -2.18 6.84 3.90
N ILE A 308 -2.01 8.13 4.24
CA ILE A 308 -2.78 8.79 5.30
C ILE A 308 -3.36 10.15 4.83
N ILE A 309 -3.94 10.19 3.64
CA ILE A 309 -4.74 11.34 3.19
C ILE A 309 -5.97 11.48 4.09
N THR A 310 -6.71 10.38 4.24
CA THR A 310 -7.81 10.27 5.20
C THR A 310 -7.65 9.02 6.05
N ALA A 311 -8.29 9.02 7.22
CA ALA A 311 -8.36 7.88 8.13
C ALA A 311 -9.70 7.84 8.85
N MET A 312 -10.04 6.65 9.35
CA MET A 312 -11.20 6.44 10.20
C MET A 312 -10.89 5.36 11.23
N ARG A 313 -11.15 5.67 12.49
CA ARG A 313 -10.94 4.76 13.63
C ARG A 313 -12.06 3.74 13.75
N ALA A 314 -11.83 2.71 14.55
CA ALA A 314 -12.78 1.62 14.74
C ALA A 314 -14.14 2.09 15.23
N GLN A 315 -14.17 3.01 16.20
CA GLN A 315 -15.44 3.57 16.74
C GLN A 315 -16.27 4.29 15.67
N GLU A 316 -15.61 4.92 14.71
CA GLU A 316 -16.29 5.62 13.62
C GLU A 316 -16.88 4.62 12.60
N LEU A 317 -16.21 3.46 12.40
CA LEU A 317 -16.69 2.37 11.53
C LEU A 317 -17.79 1.51 12.14
N GLU A 318 -18.15 1.70 13.42
CA GLU A 318 -19.35 1.09 14.01
C GLU A 318 -20.65 1.69 13.48
N HIS A 319 -20.59 2.94 12.97
CA HIS A 319 -21.75 3.64 12.43
C HIS A 319 -22.02 3.22 10.97
N GLU A 320 -23.24 2.79 10.69
CA GLU A 320 -23.70 2.30 9.38
C GLU A 320 -23.41 3.27 8.23
N GLU A 321 -23.64 4.56 8.45
CA GLU A 321 -23.43 5.60 7.45
C GLU A 321 -21.95 5.78 7.06
N ASN A 322 -21.02 5.30 7.89
CA ASN A 322 -19.59 5.43 7.64
C ASN A 322 -18.97 4.23 6.92
N LEU A 323 -19.66 3.09 6.82
CA LEU A 323 -19.10 1.84 6.26
C LEU A 323 -18.62 1.95 4.82
N THR A 324 -19.11 2.93 4.06
CA THR A 324 -18.68 3.19 2.67
C THR A 324 -17.75 4.37 2.54
N SER A 325 -17.44 5.06 3.65
CA SER A 325 -16.52 6.18 3.68
C SER A 325 -15.06 5.70 3.70
N ILE A 326 -14.16 6.52 3.17
CA ILE A 326 -12.71 6.37 3.29
C ILE A 326 -12.14 7.20 4.46
N GLY A 327 -13.00 7.75 5.32
CA GLY A 327 -12.64 8.51 6.50
C GLY A 327 -12.63 10.02 6.32
N ARG A 328 -12.07 10.72 7.31
CA ARG A 328 -11.88 12.18 7.32
C ARG A 328 -10.41 12.51 7.07
N GLN A 329 -10.16 13.74 6.60
CA GLN A 329 -8.80 14.22 6.35
C GLN A 329 -7.90 14.05 7.59
N SER A 330 -6.66 13.64 7.35
CA SER A 330 -5.64 13.58 8.40
C SER A 330 -5.09 14.98 8.72
N PRO A 331 -4.45 15.18 9.88
CA PRO A 331 -3.86 16.48 10.24
C PRO A 331 -2.74 16.95 9.30
N VAL A 332 -2.19 16.06 8.47
CA VAL A 332 -1.07 16.35 7.54
C VAL A 332 -1.51 16.53 6.09
N ALA A 333 -2.82 16.52 5.84
CA ALA A 333 -3.40 16.66 4.51
C ALA A 333 -4.64 17.55 4.59
N GLU A 334 -4.74 18.52 3.72
CA GLU A 334 -5.98 19.21 3.42
C GLU A 334 -6.65 18.52 2.24
N VAL A 335 -7.93 18.16 2.39
CA VAL A 335 -8.71 17.44 1.38
C VAL A 335 -9.88 18.30 0.95
N ALA A 336 -10.10 18.40 -0.35
CA ALA A 336 -11.25 19.09 -0.93
C ALA A 336 -11.83 18.29 -2.09
N ILE A 337 -13.02 18.67 -2.50
CA ILE A 337 -13.69 18.16 -3.71
C ILE A 337 -13.65 19.27 -4.77
N MET A 338 -13.19 18.97 -5.97
CA MET A 338 -12.96 19.95 -7.03
C MET A 338 -13.75 19.63 -8.30
N ALA A 339 -14.38 20.64 -8.86
CA ALA A 339 -15.05 20.55 -10.16
C ALA A 339 -14.02 20.47 -11.32
N PRO A 340 -14.42 20.00 -12.49
CA PRO A 340 -13.55 20.03 -13.68
C PRO A 340 -13.11 21.45 -14.10
N THR A 341 -13.78 22.49 -13.63
CA THR A 341 -13.44 23.90 -13.85
C THR A 341 -12.31 24.40 -12.94
N GLY A 342 -11.89 23.60 -11.93
CA GLY A 342 -10.89 23.98 -10.92
C GLY A 342 -11.48 24.63 -9.67
N GLU A 343 -12.80 24.81 -9.60
CA GLU A 343 -13.48 25.36 -8.41
C GLU A 343 -13.66 24.30 -7.33
N LEU A 344 -13.46 24.68 -6.08
CA LEU A 344 -13.77 23.81 -4.94
C LEU A 344 -15.29 23.74 -4.74
N LEU A 345 -15.79 22.53 -4.61
CA LEU A 345 -17.21 22.25 -4.47
C LEU A 345 -17.63 22.24 -2.97
N PRO A 346 -18.86 22.65 -2.66
CA PRO A 346 -19.42 22.51 -1.31
C PRO A 346 -19.63 21.02 -0.96
N ASN A 347 -19.82 20.75 0.34
CA ASN A 347 -20.15 19.43 0.83
C ASN A 347 -21.43 18.87 0.16
N GLY A 348 -21.45 17.57 -0.06
CA GLY A 348 -22.53 16.86 -0.74
C GLY A 348 -22.41 16.81 -2.27
N GLU A 349 -21.59 17.64 -2.90
CA GLU A 349 -21.34 17.60 -4.33
C GLU A 349 -20.23 16.62 -4.71
N THR A 350 -20.35 16.04 -5.92
CA THR A 350 -19.38 15.07 -6.43
C THR A 350 -18.39 15.74 -7.39
N GLY A 351 -17.10 15.58 -7.13
CA GLY A 351 -16.01 16.07 -7.94
C GLY A 351 -14.75 15.24 -7.75
N GLU A 352 -13.61 15.72 -8.22
CA GLU A 352 -12.32 15.08 -7.96
C GLU A 352 -11.88 15.34 -6.53
N ILE A 353 -11.41 14.29 -5.85
CA ILE A 353 -10.74 14.42 -4.57
C ILE A 353 -9.37 15.04 -4.82
N VAL A 354 -9.11 16.21 -4.27
CA VAL A 354 -7.81 16.90 -4.38
C VAL A 354 -7.19 17.05 -2.99
N VAL A 355 -5.85 17.05 -2.96
CA VAL A 355 -5.09 17.01 -1.70
C VAL A 355 -3.95 18.02 -1.76
N ARG A 356 -3.72 18.76 -0.68
CA ARG A 356 -2.50 19.56 -0.50
C ARG A 356 -1.94 19.42 0.91
N GLY A 357 -0.68 19.80 1.07
CA GLY A 357 0.02 19.76 2.35
C GLY A 357 1.32 18.96 2.31
N PRO A 358 1.98 18.79 3.45
CA PRO A 358 3.31 18.19 3.53
C PRO A 358 3.35 16.71 3.10
N LEU A 359 2.19 16.03 3.08
CA LEU A 359 2.07 14.64 2.65
C LEU A 359 2.27 14.45 1.14
N VAL A 360 2.10 15.51 0.34
CA VAL A 360 2.17 15.42 -1.14
C VAL A 360 3.61 15.21 -1.61
N MET A 361 3.79 14.32 -2.58
CA MET A 361 5.06 14.02 -3.25
C MET A 361 5.77 15.27 -3.79
N ASN A 362 7.08 15.14 -4.07
CA ASN A 362 7.81 16.18 -4.79
C ASN A 362 7.46 16.21 -6.29
N GLY A 363 7.04 15.08 -6.84
CA GLY A 363 6.69 14.90 -8.25
C GLY A 363 7.09 13.55 -8.79
N TYR A 364 6.98 13.39 -10.09
CA TYR A 364 7.44 12.20 -10.82
C TYR A 364 8.88 12.38 -11.26
N LEU A 365 9.73 11.38 -11.00
CA LEU A 365 11.15 11.39 -11.35
C LEU A 365 11.33 11.61 -12.86
N ASP A 366 12.16 12.61 -13.22
CA ASP A 366 12.49 13.00 -14.60
C ASP A 366 11.25 13.33 -15.48
N ARG A 367 10.09 13.66 -14.85
CA ARG A 367 8.84 13.99 -15.54
C ARG A 367 8.19 15.27 -14.99
N PRO A 368 8.83 16.44 -15.16
CA PRO A 368 8.26 17.72 -14.73
C PRO A 368 6.94 18.06 -15.44
N ASP A 369 6.79 17.62 -16.71
CA ASP A 369 5.56 17.73 -17.48
C ASP A 369 4.37 17.06 -16.80
N LEU A 370 4.56 15.81 -16.38
CA LEU A 370 3.53 15.03 -15.69
C LEU A 370 3.28 15.57 -14.27
N THR A 371 4.33 16.03 -13.60
CA THR A 371 4.22 16.64 -12.27
C THR A 371 3.34 17.89 -12.32
N ALA A 372 3.57 18.77 -13.28
CA ALA A 372 2.79 20.00 -13.48
C ALA A 372 1.32 19.73 -13.86
N GLN A 373 1.03 18.60 -14.53
CA GLN A 373 -0.34 18.17 -14.81
C GLN A 373 -1.05 17.55 -13.59
N THR A 374 -0.28 17.02 -12.65
CA THR A 374 -0.83 16.30 -11.49
C THR A 374 -0.91 17.18 -10.24
N ILE A 375 0.01 18.15 -10.10
CA ILE A 375 -0.01 19.14 -9.03
C ILE A 375 -0.26 20.50 -9.67
N VAL A 376 -1.48 21.00 -9.52
CA VAL A 376 -1.93 22.27 -10.10
C VAL A 376 -2.34 23.21 -8.98
N ASP A 377 -1.80 24.41 -8.96
CA ASP A 377 -2.07 25.43 -7.93
C ASP A 377 -1.91 24.93 -6.48
N GLY A 378 -0.94 24.03 -6.29
CA GLY A 378 -0.63 23.41 -4.99
C GLY A 378 -1.53 22.22 -4.61
N TRP A 379 -2.53 21.88 -5.43
CA TRP A 379 -3.39 20.73 -5.25
C TRP A 379 -2.89 19.52 -6.05
N LEU A 380 -2.70 18.40 -5.37
CA LEU A 380 -2.52 17.09 -6.00
C LEU A 380 -3.88 16.61 -6.50
N HIS A 381 -4.01 16.41 -7.79
CA HIS A 381 -5.15 15.76 -8.43
C HIS A 381 -5.02 14.25 -8.31
N THR A 382 -5.87 13.65 -7.47
CA THR A 382 -5.77 12.21 -7.16
C THR A 382 -6.23 11.31 -8.30
N GLY A 383 -7.03 11.83 -9.21
CA GLY A 383 -7.73 11.06 -10.23
C GLY A 383 -8.88 10.20 -9.65
N ASP A 384 -9.18 10.33 -8.37
CA ASP A 384 -10.30 9.66 -7.70
C ASP A 384 -11.48 10.63 -7.58
N LEU A 385 -12.67 10.21 -8.00
CA LEU A 385 -13.92 10.95 -7.81
C LEU A 385 -14.55 10.60 -6.47
N GLY A 386 -15.05 11.61 -5.78
CA GLY A 386 -15.72 11.43 -4.50
C GLY A 386 -16.61 12.60 -4.13
N MET A 387 -17.12 12.55 -2.92
CA MET A 387 -17.84 13.62 -2.27
C MET A 387 -17.43 13.69 -0.80
N MET A 388 -17.61 14.84 -0.18
CA MET A 388 -17.43 15.04 1.27
C MET A 388 -18.80 15.39 1.87
N ASP A 389 -19.15 14.77 3.00
CA ASP A 389 -20.38 15.11 3.71
C ASP A 389 -20.15 16.28 4.71
N ASP A 390 -21.24 16.79 5.32
CA ASP A 390 -21.16 17.89 6.29
C ASP A 390 -20.41 17.54 7.59
N ARG A 391 -20.16 16.26 7.86
CA ARG A 391 -19.33 15.77 8.97
C ARG A 391 -17.85 15.67 8.59
N GLY A 392 -17.49 15.95 7.33
CA GLY A 392 -16.14 15.86 6.79
C GLY A 392 -15.71 14.45 6.38
N TYR A 393 -16.64 13.48 6.30
CA TYR A 393 -16.33 12.16 5.77
C TYR A 393 -16.30 12.16 4.24
N VAL A 394 -15.26 11.56 3.68
CA VAL A 394 -15.04 11.43 2.25
C VAL A 394 -15.54 10.08 1.77
N TYR A 395 -16.27 10.08 0.66
CA TYR A 395 -16.83 8.90 0.03
C TYR A 395 -16.26 8.76 -1.37
N LEU A 396 -15.51 7.68 -1.60
CA LEU A 396 -14.95 7.36 -2.92
C LEU A 396 -16.05 6.81 -3.84
N ARG A 397 -16.16 7.37 -5.05
CA ARG A 397 -17.15 6.93 -6.05
C ARG A 397 -16.52 6.12 -7.18
N ALA A 398 -15.45 6.60 -7.78
CA ALA A 398 -14.77 5.93 -8.90
C ALA A 398 -13.40 6.56 -9.15
N ARG A 399 -12.65 5.98 -10.08
CA ARG A 399 -11.51 6.67 -10.72
C ARG A 399 -11.97 7.40 -11.97
N LEU A 400 -11.51 8.63 -12.15
CA LEU A 400 -11.84 9.47 -13.34
C LEU A 400 -11.61 8.73 -14.66
N ARG A 401 -10.48 8.02 -14.76
CA ARG A 401 -10.08 7.25 -15.95
C ARG A 401 -10.82 5.92 -16.15
N GLU A 402 -11.54 5.46 -15.13
CA GLU A 402 -12.31 4.21 -15.16
C GLU A 402 -13.80 4.48 -15.40
N LEU A 403 -14.17 5.75 -15.49
CA LEU A 403 -15.52 6.18 -15.78
C LEU A 403 -15.92 5.73 -17.19
N ILE A 404 -17.04 5.02 -17.29
CA ILE A 404 -17.55 4.51 -18.55
C ILE A 404 -18.48 5.57 -19.16
N ASN A 405 -18.14 6.05 -20.36
CA ASN A 405 -18.96 7.03 -21.09
C ASN A 405 -19.87 6.29 -22.09
N THR A 406 -21.07 5.94 -21.67
CA THR A 406 -22.00 5.18 -22.49
C THR A 406 -23.14 6.08 -22.99
N GLY A 407 -23.15 6.41 -24.28
CA GLY A 407 -24.18 7.25 -24.89
C GLY A 407 -24.35 8.63 -24.26
N GLY A 408 -23.25 9.24 -23.81
CA GLY A 408 -23.24 10.53 -23.12
C GLY A 408 -23.51 10.46 -21.62
N PHE A 409 -23.81 9.28 -21.09
CA PHE A 409 -23.99 9.07 -19.65
C PHE A 409 -22.71 8.56 -19.01
N LYS A 410 -22.38 9.10 -17.82
CA LYS A 410 -21.26 8.66 -17.01
C LYS A 410 -21.70 7.51 -16.09
N VAL A 411 -21.13 6.33 -16.28
CA VAL A 411 -21.39 5.16 -15.42
C VAL A 411 -20.17 4.88 -14.57
N PHE A 412 -20.37 4.84 -13.27
CA PHE A 412 -19.34 4.47 -12.30
C PHE A 412 -19.27 2.94 -12.18
N PRO A 413 -18.14 2.31 -12.52
CA PRO A 413 -17.99 0.86 -12.41
C PRO A 413 -18.34 0.32 -11.02
N GLY A 414 -17.93 1.05 -9.97
CA GLY A 414 -18.20 0.67 -8.58
C GLY A 414 -19.68 0.59 -8.22
N ASP A 415 -20.56 1.45 -8.80
CA ASP A 415 -22.00 1.37 -8.58
C ASP A 415 -22.57 0.02 -9.08
N VAL A 416 -22.10 -0.40 -10.26
CA VAL A 416 -22.56 -1.65 -10.89
C VAL A 416 -21.98 -2.86 -10.16
N GLU A 417 -20.69 -2.79 -9.77
CA GLU A 417 -20.01 -3.81 -8.97
C GLU A 417 -20.71 -4.00 -7.61
N ALA A 418 -21.11 -2.91 -6.95
CA ALA A 418 -21.81 -2.96 -5.67
C ALA A 418 -23.19 -3.66 -5.77
N VAL A 419 -23.89 -3.48 -6.88
CA VAL A 419 -25.16 -4.20 -7.11
C VAL A 419 -24.90 -5.65 -7.45
N LEU A 420 -23.98 -5.95 -8.38
CA LEU A 420 -23.62 -7.32 -8.72
C LEU A 420 -23.19 -8.13 -7.50
N ALA A 421 -22.40 -7.54 -6.61
CA ALA A 421 -21.91 -8.20 -5.39
C ALA A 421 -23.03 -8.60 -4.39
N LYS A 422 -24.24 -8.03 -4.48
CA LYS A 422 -25.40 -8.45 -3.67
C LYS A 422 -26.00 -9.77 -4.15
N HIS A 423 -25.68 -10.19 -5.38
CA HIS A 423 -26.24 -11.43 -5.93
C HIS A 423 -25.54 -12.65 -5.34
N PRO A 424 -26.26 -13.63 -4.75
CA PRO A 424 -25.66 -14.75 -4.00
C PRO A 424 -24.77 -15.66 -4.83
N ALA A 425 -24.96 -15.71 -6.15
CA ALA A 425 -24.12 -16.50 -7.05
C ALA A 425 -22.78 -15.85 -7.38
N ILE A 426 -22.52 -14.60 -6.97
CA ILE A 426 -21.30 -13.87 -7.35
C ILE A 426 -20.29 -13.87 -6.19
N ALA A 427 -19.12 -14.46 -6.44
CA ALA A 427 -17.98 -14.37 -5.51
C ALA A 427 -17.19 -13.07 -5.72
N GLU A 428 -16.89 -12.74 -6.99
CA GLU A 428 -16.17 -11.51 -7.36
C GLU A 428 -16.67 -10.96 -8.70
N CYS A 429 -16.54 -9.66 -8.89
CA CYS A 429 -16.81 -9.04 -10.18
C CYS A 429 -15.88 -7.84 -10.43
N SER A 430 -15.72 -7.48 -11.69
CA SER A 430 -15.06 -6.26 -12.14
C SER A 430 -15.80 -5.70 -13.34
N VAL A 431 -16.17 -4.42 -13.27
CA VAL A 431 -16.92 -3.72 -14.31
C VAL A 431 -16.01 -2.76 -15.06
N PHE A 432 -16.12 -2.72 -16.39
CA PHE A 432 -15.28 -1.90 -17.26
C PHE A 432 -16.03 -1.47 -18.51
N GLY A 433 -15.52 -0.39 -19.14
CA GLY A 433 -16.00 0.07 -20.45
C GLY A 433 -15.33 -0.71 -21.58
N ALA A 434 -16.11 -1.17 -22.54
CA ALA A 434 -15.62 -1.73 -23.79
C ALA A 434 -16.07 -0.84 -24.97
N PRO A 435 -15.27 -0.71 -26.05
CA PRO A 435 -15.69 0.04 -27.26
C PRO A 435 -17.01 -0.49 -27.79
N ASP A 436 -17.90 0.42 -28.18
CA ASP A 436 -19.22 0.10 -28.72
C ASP A 436 -19.60 1.11 -29.82
N GLU A 437 -19.98 0.62 -30.99
CA GLU A 437 -20.30 1.46 -32.15
C GLU A 437 -21.47 2.42 -31.90
N LYS A 438 -22.44 2.00 -31.09
CA LYS A 438 -23.65 2.78 -30.82
C LYS A 438 -23.48 3.76 -29.66
N TRP A 439 -22.77 3.35 -28.61
CA TRP A 439 -22.72 4.06 -27.34
C TRP A 439 -21.35 4.72 -27.06
N GLY A 440 -20.35 4.55 -27.95
CA GLY A 440 -18.97 4.92 -27.74
C GLY A 440 -18.27 3.90 -26.81
N GLU A 441 -18.82 3.73 -25.62
CA GLU A 441 -18.46 2.64 -24.70
C GLU A 441 -19.73 1.93 -24.20
N ALA A 442 -19.67 0.60 -24.05
CA ALA A 442 -20.69 -0.20 -23.38
C ALA A 442 -20.19 -0.67 -22.02
N VAL A 443 -21.08 -0.78 -21.05
CA VAL A 443 -20.77 -1.34 -19.74
C VAL A 443 -20.65 -2.86 -19.88
N HIS A 444 -19.48 -3.42 -19.54
CA HIS A 444 -19.21 -4.85 -19.45
C HIS A 444 -18.87 -5.24 -18.02
N ALA A 445 -19.15 -6.49 -17.64
CA ALA A 445 -18.75 -7.04 -16.36
C ALA A 445 -18.08 -8.40 -16.52
N ALA A 446 -16.95 -8.61 -15.86
CA ALA A 446 -16.34 -9.92 -15.63
C ALA A 446 -16.80 -10.42 -14.26
N VAL A 447 -17.26 -11.66 -14.19
CA VAL A 447 -17.87 -12.26 -12.99
C VAL A 447 -17.25 -13.63 -12.73
N ARG A 448 -16.78 -13.82 -11.50
CA ARG A 448 -16.43 -15.14 -10.94
C ARG A 448 -17.60 -15.59 -10.06
N LEU A 449 -18.14 -16.74 -10.36
CA LEU A 449 -19.21 -17.32 -9.57
C LEU A 449 -18.69 -17.90 -8.24
N ALA A 450 -19.57 -17.96 -7.26
CA ALA A 450 -19.35 -18.74 -6.05
C ALA A 450 -19.34 -20.23 -6.39
N ASP A 451 -18.63 -21.03 -5.59
CA ASP A 451 -18.46 -22.46 -5.83
C ASP A 451 -19.82 -23.16 -5.85
N GLY A 452 -20.07 -23.91 -6.93
CA GLY A 452 -21.34 -24.61 -7.16
C GLY A 452 -22.54 -23.73 -7.55
N ALA A 453 -22.36 -22.42 -7.67
CA ALA A 453 -23.42 -21.53 -8.11
C ALA A 453 -23.58 -21.53 -9.65
N ALA A 454 -24.83 -21.34 -10.10
CA ALA A 454 -25.18 -21.18 -11.51
C ALA A 454 -26.13 -20.01 -11.66
N VAL A 455 -25.86 -19.13 -12.61
CA VAL A 455 -26.71 -18.00 -13.00
C VAL A 455 -26.41 -17.63 -14.45
N SER A 456 -27.40 -17.20 -15.20
CA SER A 456 -27.22 -16.75 -16.57
C SER A 456 -26.80 -15.28 -16.66
N ALA A 457 -26.13 -14.89 -17.74
CA ALA A 457 -25.81 -13.49 -18.02
C ALA A 457 -27.07 -12.60 -18.05
N GLY A 458 -28.16 -13.13 -18.63
CA GLY A 458 -29.45 -12.42 -18.72
C GLY A 458 -30.03 -12.11 -17.34
N GLU A 459 -29.98 -13.04 -16.40
CA GLU A 459 -30.45 -12.83 -15.02
C GLU A 459 -29.63 -11.75 -14.29
N LEU A 460 -28.30 -11.77 -14.42
CA LEU A 460 -27.45 -10.75 -13.82
C LEU A 460 -27.67 -9.35 -14.43
N ILE A 461 -27.85 -9.27 -15.75
CA ILE A 461 -28.18 -8.01 -16.43
C ILE A 461 -29.53 -7.48 -15.93
N ALA A 462 -30.55 -8.36 -15.84
CA ALA A 462 -31.86 -8.00 -15.33
C ALA A 462 -31.80 -7.55 -13.86
N PHE A 463 -31.02 -8.23 -13.04
CA PHE A 463 -30.79 -7.88 -11.64
C PHE A 463 -30.22 -6.47 -11.50
N VAL A 464 -29.15 -6.13 -12.24
CA VAL A 464 -28.57 -4.78 -12.22
C VAL A 464 -29.52 -3.75 -12.80
N LYS A 465 -30.26 -4.11 -13.87
CA LYS A 465 -31.23 -3.21 -14.51
C LYS A 465 -32.37 -2.83 -13.59
N ALA A 466 -32.82 -3.73 -12.74
CA ALA A 466 -33.88 -3.47 -11.76
C ALA A 466 -33.46 -2.41 -10.73
N GLU A 467 -32.18 -2.42 -10.31
CA GLU A 467 -31.68 -1.50 -9.29
C GLU A 467 -31.18 -0.16 -9.88
N LEU A 468 -30.46 -0.20 -11.03
CA LEU A 468 -29.74 0.96 -11.57
C LEU A 468 -30.27 1.47 -12.93
N GLY A 469 -31.27 0.81 -13.47
CA GLY A 469 -31.83 1.15 -14.78
C GLY A 469 -30.99 0.63 -15.97
N SER A 470 -31.53 0.79 -17.18
CA SER A 470 -30.97 0.19 -18.39
C SER A 470 -29.65 0.79 -18.86
N VAL A 471 -29.36 2.06 -18.53
CA VAL A 471 -28.13 2.76 -18.93
C VAL A 471 -26.93 2.16 -18.21
N LYS A 472 -27.03 1.96 -16.89
CA LYS A 472 -25.96 1.45 -16.04
C LYS A 472 -25.84 -0.09 -16.10
N ALA A 473 -26.88 -0.80 -16.55
CA ALA A 473 -26.85 -2.26 -16.64
C ALA A 473 -25.81 -2.72 -17.67
N PRO A 474 -24.99 -3.73 -17.33
CA PRO A 474 -24.03 -4.31 -18.28
C PRO A 474 -24.72 -4.76 -19.56
N LYS A 475 -24.05 -4.55 -20.69
CA LYS A 475 -24.50 -5.09 -22.00
C LYS A 475 -23.98 -6.50 -22.20
N THR A 476 -22.85 -6.81 -21.56
CA THR A 476 -22.20 -8.13 -21.62
C THR A 476 -21.70 -8.54 -20.24
N ILE A 477 -21.95 -9.80 -19.87
CA ILE A 477 -21.37 -10.47 -18.71
C ILE A 477 -20.38 -11.53 -19.24
N HIS A 478 -19.15 -11.46 -18.76
CA HIS A 478 -18.10 -12.46 -19.03
C HIS A 478 -17.90 -13.31 -17.77
N PHE A 479 -18.15 -14.60 -17.86
CA PHE A 479 -17.84 -15.53 -16.78
C PHE A 479 -16.37 -15.93 -16.86
N VAL A 480 -15.64 -15.77 -15.74
CA VAL A 480 -14.21 -16.05 -15.64
C VAL A 480 -13.92 -16.94 -14.43
N ALA A 481 -12.90 -17.79 -14.55
CA ALA A 481 -12.47 -18.64 -13.44
C ALA A 481 -11.76 -17.80 -12.34
N GLU A 482 -11.02 -16.75 -12.75
CA GLU A 482 -10.27 -15.89 -11.86
C GLU A 482 -10.15 -14.47 -12.45
N LEU A 483 -10.11 -13.47 -11.58
CA LEU A 483 -9.88 -12.07 -11.97
C LEU A 483 -8.39 -11.72 -11.85
N PRO A 484 -7.75 -11.17 -12.89
CA PRO A 484 -6.35 -10.74 -12.84
C PRO A 484 -6.08 -9.72 -11.74
N ARG A 485 -4.95 -9.90 -11.02
CA ARG A 485 -4.53 -9.04 -9.91
C ARG A 485 -3.18 -8.39 -10.19
N ASN A 486 -2.97 -7.21 -9.63
CA ASN A 486 -1.65 -6.55 -9.64
C ASN A 486 -0.75 -7.09 -8.51
N ALA A 487 0.52 -6.64 -8.46
CA ALA A 487 1.49 -7.05 -7.45
C ALA A 487 1.08 -6.75 -5.99
N ALA A 488 0.15 -5.81 -5.79
CA ALA A 488 -0.43 -5.50 -4.48
C ALA A 488 -1.64 -6.39 -4.14
N GLY A 489 -1.97 -7.40 -4.97
CA GLY A 489 -3.10 -8.32 -4.77
C GLY A 489 -4.46 -7.74 -5.16
N LYS A 490 -4.52 -6.55 -5.74
CA LYS A 490 -5.75 -5.86 -6.14
C LYS A 490 -6.18 -6.28 -7.54
N VAL A 491 -7.49 -6.50 -7.77
CA VAL A 491 -8.04 -6.76 -9.12
C VAL A 491 -7.64 -5.62 -10.05
N SER A 492 -7.04 -5.99 -11.18
CA SER A 492 -6.60 -5.04 -12.21
C SER A 492 -7.65 -4.93 -13.30
N ARG A 493 -8.51 -3.90 -13.24
CA ARG A 493 -9.55 -3.66 -14.24
C ARG A 493 -8.97 -3.51 -15.66
N ALA A 494 -7.79 -2.91 -15.79
CA ALA A 494 -7.10 -2.80 -17.07
C ALA A 494 -6.69 -4.18 -17.63
N ALA A 495 -6.19 -5.10 -16.78
CA ALA A 495 -5.85 -6.45 -17.20
C ALA A 495 -7.11 -7.27 -17.52
N VAL A 496 -8.20 -7.11 -16.74
CA VAL A 496 -9.50 -7.73 -17.04
C VAL A 496 -10.01 -7.27 -18.41
N ARG A 497 -9.99 -5.95 -18.67
CA ARG A 497 -10.38 -5.40 -19.97
C ARG A 497 -9.50 -5.97 -21.09
N GLY A 498 -8.19 -5.95 -20.93
CA GLY A 498 -7.23 -6.44 -21.95
C GLY A 498 -7.37 -7.95 -22.24
N MET A 499 -7.87 -8.73 -21.26
CA MET A 499 -8.13 -10.17 -21.46
C MET A 499 -9.42 -10.45 -22.24
N LEU A 500 -10.42 -9.55 -22.13
CA LEU A 500 -11.79 -9.80 -22.60
C LEU A 500 -12.21 -8.93 -23.80
N VAL A 501 -11.49 -7.85 -24.06
CA VAL A 501 -11.75 -6.93 -25.18
C VAL A 501 -10.50 -6.90 -26.05
N THR A 502 -10.59 -7.58 -27.18
CA THR A 502 -9.54 -7.57 -28.24
C THR A 502 -9.75 -6.40 -29.19
#